data_eba5ef0253029a7b7f06af8c93be1580
#
_entry.id   eba5ef0253029a7b7f06af8c93be1580
#
_cell.length_a   1.000
_cell.length_b   1.000
_cell.length_c   1.000
_cell.angle_alpha   90.00
_cell.angle_beta   90.00
_cell.angle_gamma   90.00
#
_symmetry.space_group_name_H-M   'P 1'
#
loop_
_entity.id
_entity.type
_entity.pdbx_description
1 polymer ?
#
loop_
_entity_poly.entity_id
_entity_poly.type
_entity_poly.pdbx_seq_one_letter_code
_entity_poly.pdbx_strand_id
1 'polypeptide(L)' 'MKTQIVKLLADNPKGLRSRTISYTLGINFFHLLDLLSEMQTEGILYRESYVDLANAENYILWKLNS' A
#
# COMPACT_ATOMS: atom_id res chain seq x y z
N MET A 1 13.10 -2.29 -6.06
CA MET A 1 12.17 -1.69 -5.08
C MET A 1 10.74 -2.19 -5.25
N LYS A 2 10.22 -2.21 -6.47
CA LYS A 2 8.86 -2.73 -6.72
C LYS A 2 8.68 -4.18 -6.29
N THR A 3 9.67 -5.02 -6.51
CA THR A 3 9.63 -6.44 -6.11
C THR A 3 9.42 -6.61 -4.62
N GLN A 4 10.05 -5.76 -3.81
CA GLN A 4 9.93 -5.81 -2.36
C GLN A 4 8.51 -5.42 -1.92
N ILE A 5 7.91 -4.44 -2.59
CA ILE A 5 6.54 -4.03 -2.33
C ILE A 5 5.57 -5.17 -2.65
N VAL A 6 5.77 -5.82 -3.79
CA VAL A 6 4.94 -6.96 -4.21
C VAL A 6 5.01 -8.09 -3.18
N LYS A 7 6.23 -8.45 -2.77
CA LYS A 7 6.41 -9.51 -1.76
C LYS A 7 5.73 -9.18 -0.44
N LEU A 8 5.89 -7.94 0.02
CA LEU A 8 5.30 -7.52 1.28
C LEU A 8 3.77 -7.60 1.22
N LEU A 9 3.18 -7.15 0.13
CA LEU A 9 1.73 -7.19 -0.03
C LEU A 9 1.20 -8.60 -0.27
N ALA A 10 2.00 -9.46 -0.89
CA ALA A 10 1.65 -10.88 -1.02
C ALA A 10 1.54 -11.56 0.35
N ASP A 11 2.40 -11.18 1.28
CA ASP A 11 2.38 -11.69 2.66
C ASP A 11 1.29 -11.06 3.51
N ASN A 12 0.65 -9.99 3.02
CA ASN A 12 -0.37 -9.25 3.74
C ASN A 12 -1.59 -9.05 2.84
N PRO A 13 -2.35 -10.14 2.56
CA PRO A 13 -3.45 -10.08 1.58
C PRO A 13 -4.60 -9.15 1.99
N LYS A 14 -4.70 -8.79 3.27
CA LYS A 14 -5.69 -7.82 3.72
C LYS A 14 -5.30 -6.38 3.37
N GLY A 15 -4.07 -6.19 2.91
CA GLY A 15 -3.56 -4.88 2.53
C GLY A 15 -2.80 -4.19 3.63
N LEU A 16 -2.04 -3.17 3.24
CA LEU A 16 -1.25 -2.37 4.17
C LEU A 16 -1.40 -0.90 3.83
N ARG A 17 -1.29 -0.05 4.85
CA ARG A 17 -1.23 1.39 4.66
C ARG A 17 0.13 1.77 4.08
N SER A 18 0.17 2.84 3.29
CA SER A 18 1.42 3.32 2.69
C SER A 18 2.47 3.63 3.74
N ARG A 19 2.08 4.21 4.87
CA ARG A 19 3.01 4.51 5.96
C ARG A 19 3.63 3.25 6.53
N THR A 20 2.87 2.18 6.68
CA THR A 20 3.37 0.89 7.14
C THR A 20 4.36 0.30 6.15
N ILE A 21 4.08 0.39 4.86
CA ILE A 21 4.98 -0.10 3.81
C ILE A 21 6.30 0.67 3.85
N SER A 22 6.21 2.01 3.94
CA SER A 22 7.38 2.87 4.01
C SER A 22 8.27 2.50 5.21
N TYR A 23 7.67 2.35 6.37
CA TYR A 23 8.40 2.01 7.59
C TYR A 23 9.04 0.61 7.49
N THR A 24 8.28 -0.37 7.04
CA THR A 24 8.74 -1.76 6.98
C THR A 24 9.90 -1.93 6.00
N LEU A 25 9.85 -1.26 4.86
CA LEU A 25 10.88 -1.39 3.83
C LEU A 25 12.00 -0.35 3.95
N GLY A 26 11.86 0.62 4.87
CA GLY A 26 12.85 1.67 5.02
C GLY A 26 12.93 2.61 3.82
N ILE A 27 11.82 2.86 3.16
CA ILE A 27 11.75 3.71 1.97
C ILE A 27 11.21 5.08 2.37
N ASN A 28 11.77 6.14 1.78
CA ASN A 28 11.22 7.49 1.94
C ASN A 28 9.74 7.47 1.55
N PHE A 29 8.88 8.06 2.39
CA PHE A 29 7.43 8.00 2.23
C PHE A 29 6.98 8.60 0.89
N PHE A 30 7.52 9.76 0.51
CA PHE A 30 7.12 10.41 -0.74
C PHE A 30 7.58 9.63 -1.96
N HIS A 31 8.76 9.04 -1.90
CA HIS A 31 9.25 8.17 -2.96
C HIS A 31 8.36 6.92 -3.08
N LEU A 32 7.96 6.37 -1.93
CA LEU A 32 7.03 5.23 -1.93
C LEU A 32 5.71 5.58 -2.58
N LEU A 33 5.14 6.77 -2.28
CA LEU A 33 3.88 7.18 -2.90
C LEU A 33 3.97 7.22 -4.42
N ASP A 34 5.10 7.70 -4.95
CA ASP A 34 5.33 7.71 -6.40
C ASP A 34 5.37 6.29 -6.97
N LEU A 35 6.05 5.36 -6.27
CA LEU A 35 6.11 3.97 -6.70
C LEU A 35 4.74 3.29 -6.65
N LEU A 36 3.97 3.54 -5.60
CA LEU A 36 2.63 2.96 -5.46
C LEU A 36 1.70 3.47 -6.56
N SER A 37 1.77 4.76 -6.86
CA SER A 37 0.99 5.36 -7.94
C SER A 37 1.34 4.74 -9.29
N GLU A 38 2.62 4.57 -9.56
CA GLU A 38 3.11 3.96 -10.78
C GLU A 38 2.63 2.50 -10.90
N MET A 39 2.76 1.74 -9.83
CA MET A 39 2.33 0.34 -9.81
C MET A 39 0.81 0.21 -9.94
N GLN A 40 0.06 1.16 -9.40
CA GLN A 40 -1.39 1.20 -9.58
C GLN A 40 -1.74 1.44 -11.05
N THR A 41 -1.06 2.37 -11.69
CA THR A 41 -1.24 2.65 -13.12
C THR A 41 -0.91 1.43 -13.96
N GLU A 42 0.09 0.66 -13.57
CA GLU A 42 0.48 -0.57 -14.25
C GLU A 42 -0.47 -1.74 -14.00
N GLY A 43 -1.43 -1.56 -13.09
CA GLY A 43 -2.39 -2.61 -12.76
C GLY A 43 -1.87 -3.66 -11.78
N ILE A 44 -0.71 -3.44 -11.18
CA ILE A 44 -0.09 -4.39 -10.24
C ILE A 44 -0.75 -4.29 -8.87
N LEU A 45 -1.10 -3.07 -8.46
CA LEU A 45 -1.72 -2.79 -7.16
C LEU A 45 -3.05 -2.09 -7.35
N TYR A 46 -3.89 -2.19 -6.33
CA TYR A 46 -5.06 -1.34 -6.22
C TYR A 46 -5.18 -0.87 -4.77
N ARG A 47 -5.98 0.16 -4.55
CA ARG A 47 -6.22 0.69 -3.21
C ARG A 47 -7.70 0.66 -2.90
N GLU A 48 -8.01 0.42 -1.64
CA GLU A 48 -9.39 0.48 -1.15
C GLU A 48 -9.47 1.43 0.04
N SER A 49 -10.53 2.23 0.05
CA SER A 49 -10.81 3.13 1.16
C SER A 49 -11.70 2.43 2.17
N TYR A 50 -11.38 2.60 3.45
CA TYR A 50 -12.12 2.04 4.56
C TYR A 50 -12.46 3.13 5.56
N VAL A 51 -13.48 2.90 6.36
CA VAL A 51 -13.88 3.79 7.44
C VAL A 51 -13.79 3.04 8.75
N ASP A 52 -13.05 3.60 9.70
CA ASP A 52 -13.04 3.10 11.08
C ASP A 52 -14.11 3.87 11.85
N LEU A 53 -15.26 3.23 12.07
CA LEU A 53 -16.39 3.87 12.74
C LEU A 53 -16.11 4.20 14.21
N ALA A 54 -15.25 3.41 14.85
CA ALA A 54 -14.91 3.63 16.25
C ALA A 54 -14.14 4.93 16.47
N ASN A 55 -13.28 5.29 15.51
CA ASN A 55 -12.43 6.47 15.58
C ASN A 55 -12.83 7.55 14.58
N ALA A 56 -13.88 7.33 13.81
CA ALA A 56 -14.32 8.25 12.75
C ALA A 56 -13.19 8.60 11.78
N GLU A 57 -12.32 7.63 11.48
CA GLU A 57 -11.17 7.80 10.60
C GLU A 57 -11.39 7.11 9.28
N ASN A 58 -10.93 7.76 8.21
CA ASN A 58 -10.82 7.14 6.90
C ASN A 58 -9.39 6.68 6.71
N TYR A 59 -9.21 5.50 6.11
CA TYR A 59 -7.87 5.01 5.80
C TYR A 59 -7.88 4.25 4.48
N ILE A 60 -6.70 4.15 3.87
CA ILE A 60 -6.52 3.49 2.58
C ILE A 60 -5.57 2.31 2.77
N LEU A 61 -5.96 1.16 2.24
CA LEU A 61 -5.10 -0.02 2.19
C LEU A 61 -4.70 -0.30 0.75
N TRP A 62 -3.43 -0.62 0.56
CA TRP A 62 -2.89 -1.04 -0.73
C TRP A 62 -2.85 -2.56 -0.78
N LYS A 63 -3.31 -3.13 -1.89
CA LYS A 63 -3.42 -4.57 -2.08
C LYS A 63 -2.87 -4.96 -3.44
N LEU A 64 -2.37 -6.21 -3.54
CA LEU A 64 -2.00 -6.75 -4.84
C LEU A 64 -3.25 -7.02 -5.66
N ASN A 65 -3.18 -6.66 -6.93
CA ASN A 65 -4.19 -7.00 -7.91
C ASN A 65 -3.80 -8.37 -8.49
N SER A 66 -4.62 -9.35 -8.24
CA SER A 66 -4.30 -10.72 -8.66
C SER A 66 -5.19 -11.19 -9.79
#